data_e0837f300b9ce985b471d5550332727f
#
_entry.id   e0837f300b9ce985b471d5550332727f
#
_cell.length_a   1.000
_cell.length_b   1.000
_cell.length_c   1.000
_cell.angle_alpha   90.00
_cell.angle_beta   90.00
_cell.angle_gamma   90.00
#
_symmetry.space_group_name_H-M   'P 1'
#
loop_
_entity.id
_entity.type
_entity.pdbx_description
1 polymer ?
#
loop_
_entity_poly.entity_id
_entity_poly.type
_entity_poly.pdbx_seq_one_letter_code
_entity_poly.pdbx_strand_id
1 'polypeptide(L)'
;GLTEFASTVCAKEADGLADVGSPLPGREVKIVNDEVWLRAASMAEGYWRNGQRVPLVNDEGWYATRDRGEMHNGKLTIVGRLDNLFFSGGEGIQPEEVERVIAAHPAVLQVFIVPVADKEFGHRPVAVVEYDQQTVDLDEWVKDKLARFQQPVRWLTLPSELKNGGIKISRRALKEWVQRQD
;
A
#
# COMPACT_ATOMS: atom_id res chain seq x y z
N GLY A 1 7.37 10.65 -1.36
CA GLY A 1 6.92 11.96 -0.86
C GLY A 1 5.51 11.95 -0.35
N LEU A 2 5.13 12.96 0.39
CA LEU A 2 3.82 13.12 1.05
C LEU A 2 3.34 14.57 0.92
N THR A 3 2.03 14.75 0.78
CA THR A 3 1.39 16.08 0.73
C THR A 3 1.69 16.87 2.00
N GLU A 4 1.63 16.23 3.14
CA GLU A 4 1.91 16.81 4.48
C GLU A 4 3.34 17.32 4.61
N PHE A 5 4.25 16.90 3.76
CA PHE A 5 5.67 17.29 3.70
C PHE A 5 6.01 18.26 2.57
N ALA A 6 5.01 18.83 1.92
CA ALA A 6 5.14 19.69 0.76
C ALA A 6 5.91 19.05 -0.41
N SER A 7 6.14 17.75 -0.45
CA SER A 7 6.69 16.97 -1.56
C SER A 7 7.58 15.82 -1.08
N THR A 8 8.86 15.82 -1.49
CA THR A 8 9.80 14.69 -1.38
C THR A 8 10.41 14.58 0.02
N VAL A 9 10.39 13.39 0.58
CA VAL A 9 11.04 13.04 1.86
C VAL A 9 12.36 12.34 1.64
N CYS A 10 12.34 11.28 0.81
CA CYS A 10 13.52 10.49 0.43
C CYS A 10 13.72 10.54 -1.08
N ALA A 11 14.96 10.37 -1.52
CA ALA A 11 15.30 10.25 -2.93
C ALA A 11 16.50 9.32 -3.14
N LYS A 12 16.58 8.75 -4.34
CA LYS A 12 17.71 8.00 -4.86
C LYS A 12 17.80 8.12 -6.37
N GLU A 13 18.93 7.76 -6.94
CA GLU A 13 19.03 7.46 -8.36
C GLU A 13 18.26 6.17 -8.70
N ALA A 14 17.78 6.06 -9.93
CA ALA A 14 17.04 4.86 -10.37
C ALA A 14 18.01 3.68 -10.50
N ASP A 15 17.91 2.73 -9.57
CA ASP A 15 18.77 1.53 -9.49
C ASP A 15 17.98 0.20 -9.57
N GLY A 16 16.67 0.30 -9.80
CA GLY A 16 15.76 -0.87 -9.86
C GLY A 16 15.45 -1.53 -8.51
N LEU A 17 16.03 -1.02 -7.40
CA LEU A 17 15.76 -1.56 -6.06
C LEU A 17 14.43 -1.04 -5.51
N ALA A 18 13.84 -1.77 -4.57
CA ALA A 18 12.52 -1.46 -4.00
C ALA A 18 12.54 -0.32 -2.96
N ASP A 19 13.72 0.09 -2.44
CA ASP A 19 13.80 1.20 -1.50
C ASP A 19 13.46 2.54 -2.17
N VAL A 20 13.04 3.52 -1.38
CA VAL A 20 12.73 4.88 -1.83
C VAL A 20 13.89 5.86 -1.60
N GLY A 21 15.05 5.34 -1.27
CA GLY A 21 16.29 6.10 -1.05
C GLY A 21 16.46 6.59 0.38
N SER A 22 17.43 7.48 0.53
CA SER A 22 17.76 8.10 1.82
C SER A 22 16.97 9.39 2.04
N PRO A 23 16.73 9.76 3.31
CA PRO A 23 16.14 11.05 3.65
C PRO A 23 16.95 12.21 3.06
N LEU A 24 16.27 13.19 2.48
CA LEU A 24 16.88 14.42 2.01
C LEU A 24 17.38 15.27 3.18
N PRO A 25 18.35 16.17 2.97
CA PRO A 25 18.80 17.10 4.02
C PRO A 25 17.63 17.83 4.70
N GLY A 26 17.65 17.86 6.04
CA GLY A 26 16.59 18.47 6.84
C GLY A 26 15.30 17.63 6.92
N ARG A 27 15.32 16.40 6.46
CA ARG A 27 14.25 15.42 6.63
C ARG A 27 14.70 14.35 7.62
N GLU A 28 13.90 14.10 8.63
CA GLU A 28 14.18 13.06 9.61
C GLU A 28 13.14 11.93 9.46
N VAL A 29 13.63 10.70 9.50
CA VAL A 29 12.82 9.48 9.39
C VAL A 29 13.18 8.56 10.54
N LYS A 30 12.18 8.03 11.22
CA LYS A 30 12.34 6.91 12.17
C LYS A 30 11.25 5.87 11.96
N ILE A 31 11.52 4.65 12.39
CA ILE A 31 10.54 3.56 12.41
C ILE A 31 10.12 3.33 13.86
N VAL A 32 8.83 3.34 14.10
CA VAL A 32 8.24 3.07 15.43
C VAL A 32 7.13 2.04 15.26
N ASN A 33 7.29 0.83 15.80
CA ASN A 33 6.37 -0.29 15.64
C ASN A 33 6.00 -0.54 14.16
N ASP A 34 7.02 -0.65 13.32
CA ASP A 34 6.92 -0.80 11.86
C ASP A 34 6.34 0.42 11.11
N GLU A 35 5.89 1.45 11.80
CA GLU A 35 5.36 2.67 11.19
C GLU A 35 6.47 3.68 10.89
N VAL A 36 6.41 4.27 9.69
CA VAL A 36 7.29 5.37 9.29
C VAL A 36 6.83 6.66 9.97
N TRP A 37 7.70 7.25 10.74
CA TRP A 37 7.49 8.55 11.38
C TRP A 37 8.44 9.58 10.78
N LEU A 38 7.91 10.77 10.51
CA LEU A 38 8.62 11.82 9.78
C LEU A 38 8.65 13.12 10.58
N ARG A 39 9.75 13.88 10.44
CA ARG A 39 9.90 15.23 10.98
C ARG A 39 10.69 16.10 10.02
N ALA A 40 10.23 17.33 9.75
CA ALA A 40 10.95 18.34 8.98
C ALA A 40 10.34 19.74 9.14
N ALA A 41 11.12 20.77 8.86
CA ALA A 41 10.63 22.14 8.86
C ALA A 41 9.61 22.45 7.74
N SER A 42 9.57 21.63 6.68
CA SER A 42 8.63 21.77 5.55
C SER A 42 7.27 21.11 5.77
N MET A 43 7.04 20.56 6.97
CA MET A 43 5.75 19.95 7.27
C MET A 43 4.62 21.00 7.31
N ALA A 44 3.44 20.56 6.87
CA ALA A 44 2.22 21.30 7.11
C ALA A 44 1.96 21.41 8.62
N GLU A 45 1.43 22.54 9.06
CA GLU A 45 1.15 22.77 10.48
C GLU A 45 -0.06 21.97 11.02
N GLY A 46 -0.93 21.48 10.12
CA GLY A 46 -2.12 20.72 10.50
C GLY A 46 -3.14 20.62 9.37
N TYR A 47 -4.18 19.84 9.64
CA TYR A 47 -5.37 19.79 8.79
C TYR A 47 -6.37 20.85 9.21
N TRP A 48 -7.01 21.50 8.25
CA TRP A 48 -8.14 22.39 8.51
C TRP A 48 -9.43 21.56 8.55
N ARG A 49 -10.06 21.45 9.72
CA ARG A 49 -11.31 20.70 9.91
C ARG A 49 -12.31 21.52 10.71
N ASN A 50 -13.53 21.64 10.22
CA ASN A 50 -14.64 22.35 10.91
C ASN A 50 -14.25 23.74 11.43
N GLY A 51 -13.49 24.51 10.63
CA GLY A 51 -13.05 25.85 11.01
C GLY A 51 -11.90 25.88 12.02
N GLN A 52 -11.26 24.75 12.31
CA GLN A 52 -10.15 24.69 13.26
C GLN A 52 -8.96 23.96 12.66
N ARG A 53 -7.76 24.35 13.08
CA ARG A 53 -6.53 23.65 12.75
C ARG A 53 -6.33 22.47 13.71
N VAL A 54 -6.26 21.27 13.16
CA VAL A 54 -5.91 20.03 13.87
C VAL A 54 -4.43 19.75 13.61
N PRO A 55 -3.55 19.78 14.63
CA PRO A 55 -2.12 19.52 14.45
C PRO A 55 -1.86 18.17 13.80
N LEU A 56 -0.83 18.11 12.95
CA LEU A 56 -0.38 16.86 12.32
C LEU A 56 0.56 16.05 13.21
N VAL A 57 1.34 16.75 14.02
CA VAL A 57 2.45 16.17 14.78
C VAL A 57 2.09 15.97 16.25
N ASN A 58 2.80 15.03 16.89
CA ASN A 58 2.78 14.90 18.34
C ASN A 58 3.60 16.03 19.01
N ASP A 59 3.67 16.02 20.34
CA ASP A 59 4.39 17.04 21.16
C ASP A 59 5.90 17.09 20.86
N GLU A 60 6.48 16.03 20.32
CA GLU A 60 7.89 15.96 19.91
C GLU A 60 8.11 16.41 18.43
N GLY A 61 7.08 16.83 17.74
CA GLY A 61 7.13 17.28 16.34
C GLY A 61 7.18 16.16 15.30
N TRP A 62 6.81 14.94 15.66
CA TRP A 62 6.78 13.79 14.74
C TRP A 62 5.38 13.54 14.18
N TYR A 63 5.34 13.25 12.88
CA TYR A 63 4.15 12.84 12.13
C TYR A 63 4.15 11.32 11.91
N ALA A 64 3.13 10.65 12.38
CA ALA A 64 2.87 9.23 12.13
C ALA A 64 2.15 9.07 10.78
N THR A 65 2.83 8.49 9.79
CA THR A 65 2.35 8.50 8.39
C THR A 65 1.29 7.46 8.09
N ARG A 66 1.15 6.44 8.91
CA ARG A 66 0.40 5.20 8.66
C ARG A 66 1.02 4.35 7.54
N ASP A 67 2.19 4.70 7.04
CA ASP A 67 2.95 3.85 6.15
C ASP A 67 3.79 2.88 6.97
N ARG A 68 3.74 1.60 6.63
CA ARG A 68 4.63 0.59 7.15
C ARG A 68 5.95 0.62 6.38
N GLY A 69 7.08 0.58 7.08
CA GLY A 69 8.36 0.64 6.40
C GLY A 69 9.54 0.20 7.28
N GLU A 70 10.66 0.06 6.63
CA GLU A 70 11.92 -0.40 7.24
C GLU A 70 13.08 0.49 6.81
N MET A 71 14.07 0.65 7.69
CA MET A 71 15.31 1.35 7.39
C MET A 71 16.47 0.36 7.33
N HIS A 72 17.15 0.28 6.18
CA HIS A 72 18.36 -0.50 6.00
C HIS A 72 19.48 0.37 5.41
N ASN A 73 20.62 0.44 6.09
CA ASN A 73 21.80 1.22 5.64
C ASN A 73 21.43 2.68 5.26
N GLY A 74 20.53 3.31 6.03
CA GLY A 74 20.08 4.69 5.80
C GLY A 74 19.12 4.87 4.63
N LYS A 75 18.63 3.78 4.00
CA LYS A 75 17.62 3.79 2.95
C LYS A 75 16.30 3.30 3.49
N LEU A 76 15.22 3.99 3.13
CA LEU A 76 13.84 3.66 3.51
C LEU A 76 13.21 2.72 2.47
N THR A 77 12.60 1.65 2.92
CA THR A 77 11.71 0.80 2.12
C THR A 77 10.29 0.94 2.65
N ILE A 78 9.33 1.25 1.78
CA ILE A 78 7.90 1.25 2.12
C ILE A 78 7.34 -0.13 1.80
N VAL A 79 6.78 -0.77 2.82
CA VAL A 79 6.15 -2.10 2.72
C VAL A 79 4.69 -1.98 2.29
N GLY A 80 3.96 -1.01 2.87
CA GLY A 80 2.55 -0.76 2.56
C GLY A 80 1.92 0.23 3.54
N ARG A 81 0.58 0.22 3.61
CA ARG A 81 -0.19 1.02 4.56
C ARG A 81 -0.64 0.18 5.74
N LEU A 82 -0.45 0.64 6.96
CA LEU A 82 -0.97 -0.03 8.16
C LEU A 82 -2.49 -0.23 8.11
N ASP A 83 -3.20 0.74 7.50
CA ASP A 83 -4.66 0.68 7.36
C ASP A 83 -5.14 -0.39 6.39
N ASN A 84 -4.27 -0.91 5.52
CA ASN A 84 -4.60 -1.94 4.55
C ASN A 84 -4.31 -3.36 5.06
N LEU A 85 -3.51 -3.49 6.12
CA LEU A 85 -3.22 -4.79 6.73
C LEU A 85 -4.52 -5.47 7.16
N PHE A 86 -4.67 -6.74 6.82
CA PHE A 86 -5.77 -7.58 7.29
C PHE A 86 -5.28 -8.97 7.69
N PHE A 87 -6.14 -9.74 8.37
CA PHE A 87 -5.78 -11.05 8.87
C PHE A 87 -6.59 -12.15 8.19
N SER A 88 -5.91 -13.25 7.83
CA SER A 88 -6.48 -14.46 7.28
C SER A 88 -6.01 -15.64 8.13
N GLY A 89 -6.92 -16.29 8.88
CA GLY A 89 -6.58 -17.40 9.76
C GLY A 89 -5.55 -17.05 10.84
N GLY A 90 -5.52 -15.81 11.30
CA GLY A 90 -4.54 -15.33 12.29
C GLY A 90 -3.24 -14.79 11.69
N GLU A 91 -2.98 -15.03 10.41
CA GLU A 91 -1.80 -14.53 9.70
C GLU A 91 -2.06 -13.15 9.08
N GLY A 92 -1.12 -12.22 9.26
CA GLY A 92 -1.20 -10.87 8.70
C GLY A 92 -0.90 -10.86 7.20
N ILE A 93 -1.78 -10.25 6.41
CA ILE A 93 -1.56 -10.02 4.97
C ILE A 93 -1.43 -8.53 4.73
N GLN A 94 -0.27 -8.11 4.21
CA GLN A 94 -0.06 -6.78 3.68
C GLN A 94 -0.38 -6.78 2.18
N PRO A 95 -1.49 -6.16 1.73
CA PRO A 95 -1.89 -6.20 0.32
C PRO A 95 -0.79 -5.81 -0.65
N GLU A 96 -0.04 -4.76 -0.33
CA GLU A 96 1.00 -4.21 -1.20
C GLU A 96 2.17 -5.19 -1.43
N GLU A 97 2.46 -6.08 -0.49
CA GLU A 97 3.48 -7.13 -0.66
C GLU A 97 3.00 -8.18 -1.66
N VAL A 98 1.76 -8.64 -1.54
CA VAL A 98 1.15 -9.59 -2.47
C VAL A 98 1.01 -8.96 -3.86
N GLU A 99 0.54 -7.72 -3.93
CA GLU A 99 0.41 -6.95 -5.18
C GLU A 99 1.75 -6.83 -5.91
N ARG A 100 2.85 -6.58 -5.19
CA ARG A 100 4.20 -6.48 -5.80
C ARG A 100 4.62 -7.78 -6.48
N VAL A 101 4.34 -8.93 -5.87
CA VAL A 101 4.65 -10.25 -6.45
C VAL A 101 3.83 -10.50 -7.71
N ILE A 102 2.55 -10.16 -7.69
CA ILE A 102 1.64 -10.37 -8.84
C ILE A 102 1.97 -9.38 -9.96
N ALA A 103 2.22 -8.11 -9.63
CA ALA A 103 2.57 -7.07 -10.61
C ALA A 103 3.90 -7.32 -11.35
N ALA A 104 4.76 -8.20 -10.82
CA ALA A 104 5.97 -8.62 -11.52
C ALA A 104 5.70 -9.54 -12.73
N HIS A 105 4.46 -10.02 -12.91
CA HIS A 105 4.07 -10.79 -14.10
C HIS A 105 3.91 -9.87 -15.31
N PRO A 106 4.53 -10.16 -16.48
CA PRO A 106 4.52 -9.27 -17.65
C PRO A 106 3.13 -8.89 -18.19
N ALA A 107 2.14 -9.76 -18.02
CA ALA A 107 0.77 -9.50 -18.47
C ALA A 107 -0.06 -8.67 -17.51
N VAL A 108 0.47 -8.25 -16.36
CA VAL A 108 -0.25 -7.50 -15.33
C VAL A 108 0.15 -6.03 -15.40
N LEU A 109 -0.81 -5.16 -15.70
CA LEU A 109 -0.62 -3.70 -15.67
C LEU A 109 -0.81 -3.15 -14.25
N GLN A 110 -1.86 -3.59 -13.57
CA GLN A 110 -2.17 -3.23 -12.20
C GLN A 110 -2.83 -4.39 -11.46
N VAL A 111 -2.64 -4.46 -10.16
CA VAL A 111 -3.31 -5.41 -9.29
C VAL A 111 -3.61 -4.79 -7.94
N PHE A 112 -4.74 -5.17 -7.36
CA PHE A 112 -5.17 -4.78 -6.03
C PHE A 112 -5.65 -6.01 -5.26
N ILE A 113 -5.14 -6.16 -4.05
CA ILE A 113 -5.62 -7.21 -3.14
C ILE A 113 -6.68 -6.61 -2.22
N VAL A 114 -7.84 -7.24 -2.21
CA VAL A 114 -9.02 -6.84 -1.44
C VAL A 114 -9.38 -7.96 -0.46
N PRO A 115 -9.51 -7.67 0.85
CA PRO A 115 -10.02 -8.64 1.80
C PRO A 115 -11.51 -8.87 1.59
N VAL A 116 -11.93 -10.12 1.44
CA VAL A 116 -13.33 -10.55 1.47
C VAL A 116 -13.60 -11.34 2.73
N ALA A 117 -14.82 -11.24 3.27
CA ALA A 117 -15.20 -11.98 4.46
C ALA A 117 -15.19 -13.49 4.19
N ASP A 118 -14.69 -14.26 5.15
CA ASP A 118 -14.64 -15.71 5.12
C ASP A 118 -15.01 -16.26 6.49
N LYS A 119 -15.84 -17.31 6.51
CA LYS A 119 -16.38 -17.87 7.77
C LYS A 119 -15.34 -18.58 8.62
N GLU A 120 -14.33 -19.17 7.99
CA GLU A 120 -13.29 -19.95 8.67
C GLU A 120 -12.06 -19.08 8.98
N PHE A 121 -11.63 -18.25 8.03
CA PHE A 121 -10.39 -17.49 8.12
C PHE A 121 -10.58 -16.00 8.47
N GLY A 122 -11.84 -15.56 8.73
CA GLY A 122 -12.16 -14.15 8.95
C GLY A 122 -12.14 -13.34 7.65
N HIS A 123 -11.00 -13.32 6.95
CA HIS A 123 -10.89 -12.75 5.61
C HIS A 123 -9.99 -13.61 4.71
N ARG A 124 -10.23 -13.53 3.39
CA ARG A 124 -9.38 -14.12 2.36
C ARG A 124 -9.03 -13.06 1.31
N PRO A 125 -7.82 -13.12 0.73
CA PRO A 125 -7.42 -12.21 -0.33
C PRO A 125 -8.14 -12.52 -1.64
N VAL A 126 -8.68 -11.48 -2.30
CA VAL A 126 -9.17 -11.50 -3.69
C VAL A 126 -8.33 -10.53 -4.49
N ALA A 127 -7.85 -10.96 -5.66
CA ALA A 127 -7.10 -10.11 -6.56
C ALA A 127 -8.03 -9.47 -7.61
N VAL A 128 -7.92 -8.15 -7.77
CA VAL A 128 -8.55 -7.39 -8.86
C VAL A 128 -7.43 -6.93 -9.79
N VAL A 129 -7.41 -7.44 -11.02
CA VAL A 129 -6.27 -7.35 -11.94
C VAL A 129 -6.65 -6.60 -13.21
N GLU A 130 -5.80 -5.67 -13.62
CA GLU A 130 -5.78 -5.12 -14.98
C GLU A 130 -4.72 -5.84 -15.80
N TYR A 131 -5.14 -6.46 -16.89
CA TYR A 131 -4.25 -7.17 -17.81
C TYR A 131 -3.88 -6.29 -19.00
N ASP A 132 -2.68 -6.49 -19.56
CA ASP A 132 -2.19 -5.74 -20.74
C ASP A 132 -3.05 -6.06 -21.98
N GLN A 133 -3.29 -7.32 -22.27
CA GLN A 133 -4.03 -7.75 -23.44
C GLN A 133 -5.09 -8.81 -23.13
N GLN A 134 -4.67 -9.95 -22.59
CA GLN A 134 -5.52 -11.09 -22.30
C GLN A 134 -5.42 -11.49 -20.85
N THR A 135 -6.52 -11.97 -20.29
CA THR A 135 -6.54 -12.60 -18.98
C THR A 135 -5.66 -13.85 -19.00
N VAL A 136 -4.76 -13.97 -18.04
CA VAL A 136 -3.88 -15.11 -17.86
C VAL A 136 -4.17 -15.79 -16.53
N ASP A 137 -3.87 -17.08 -16.45
CA ASP A 137 -3.89 -17.81 -15.19
C ASP A 137 -2.65 -17.44 -14.37
N LEU A 138 -2.87 -16.83 -13.20
CA LEU A 138 -1.82 -16.40 -12.30
C LEU A 138 -1.61 -17.35 -11.11
N ASP A 139 -2.39 -18.43 -10.99
CA ASP A 139 -2.27 -19.35 -9.85
C ASP A 139 -0.89 -20.02 -9.82
N GLU A 140 -0.39 -20.45 -10.97
CA GLU A 140 0.96 -21.05 -11.04
C GLU A 140 2.06 -20.01 -10.79
N TRP A 141 1.83 -18.74 -11.19
CA TRP A 141 2.80 -17.66 -10.93
C TRP A 141 3.00 -17.38 -9.45
N VAL A 142 1.92 -17.41 -8.66
CA VAL A 142 1.97 -17.06 -7.23
C VAL A 142 2.30 -18.24 -6.33
N LYS A 143 2.12 -19.47 -6.79
CA LYS A 143 2.20 -20.73 -6.02
C LYS A 143 3.49 -20.87 -5.21
N ASP A 144 4.63 -20.60 -5.84
CA ASP A 144 5.94 -20.74 -5.22
C ASP A 144 6.51 -19.42 -4.69
N LYS A 145 5.79 -18.29 -4.88
CA LYS A 145 6.23 -16.94 -4.50
C LYS A 145 5.49 -16.37 -3.30
N LEU A 146 4.27 -16.87 -3.05
CA LEU A 146 3.42 -16.43 -1.94
C LEU A 146 3.10 -17.59 -1.01
N ALA A 147 3.07 -17.32 0.28
CA ALA A 147 2.55 -18.28 1.25
C ALA A 147 1.08 -18.59 0.95
N ARG A 148 0.62 -19.81 1.26
CA ARG A 148 -0.72 -20.27 0.91
C ARG A 148 -1.85 -19.33 1.38
N PHE A 149 -1.71 -18.75 2.56
CA PHE A 149 -2.71 -17.81 3.10
C PHE A 149 -2.72 -16.46 2.37
N GLN A 150 -1.63 -16.08 1.69
CA GLN A 150 -1.50 -14.87 0.90
C GLN A 150 -2.01 -15.03 -0.54
N GLN A 151 -2.12 -16.28 -1.03
CA GLN A 151 -2.55 -16.55 -2.40
C GLN A 151 -4.02 -16.15 -2.57
N PRO A 152 -4.37 -15.37 -3.62
CA PRO A 152 -5.74 -15.00 -3.89
C PRO A 152 -6.65 -16.22 -4.07
N VAL A 153 -7.82 -16.20 -3.43
CA VAL A 153 -8.82 -17.26 -3.59
C VAL A 153 -9.70 -17.02 -4.81
N ARG A 154 -9.63 -15.83 -5.40
CA ARG A 154 -10.38 -15.44 -6.59
C ARG A 154 -9.65 -14.33 -7.35
N TRP A 155 -9.75 -14.38 -8.67
CA TRP A 155 -9.21 -13.40 -9.59
C TRP A 155 -10.36 -12.69 -10.30
N LEU A 156 -10.39 -11.37 -10.24
CA LEU A 156 -11.38 -10.52 -10.88
C LEU A 156 -10.67 -9.55 -11.82
N THR A 157 -11.29 -9.29 -12.97
CA THR A 157 -10.78 -8.24 -13.88
C THR A 157 -11.19 -6.87 -13.37
N LEU A 158 -10.25 -5.92 -13.37
CA LEU A 158 -10.51 -4.55 -12.96
C LEU A 158 -11.53 -3.89 -13.89
N PRO A 159 -12.69 -3.45 -13.37
CA PRO A 159 -13.75 -2.87 -14.21
C PRO A 159 -13.38 -1.46 -14.66
N SER A 160 -13.79 -1.13 -15.88
CA SER A 160 -13.49 0.17 -16.52
C SER A 160 -14.05 1.37 -15.76
N GLU A 161 -15.19 1.21 -15.09
CA GLU A 161 -15.81 2.26 -14.29
C GLU A 161 -14.97 2.72 -13.11
N LEU A 162 -14.11 1.84 -12.55
CA LEU A 162 -13.20 2.22 -11.47
C LEU A 162 -11.92 2.90 -11.95
N LYS A 163 -11.64 2.85 -13.27
CA LYS A 163 -10.48 3.52 -13.89
C LYS A 163 -10.74 5.02 -14.14
N ASN A 164 -11.99 5.43 -14.25
CA ASN A 164 -12.39 6.78 -14.70
C ASN A 164 -12.42 7.84 -13.61
N GLY A 165 -12.07 7.50 -12.36
CA GLY A 165 -12.19 8.38 -11.20
C GLY A 165 -10.95 9.23 -10.85
N GLY A 166 -9.87 9.20 -11.65
CA GLY A 166 -8.64 9.96 -11.37
C GLY A 166 -7.36 9.14 -11.51
N ILE A 167 -6.24 9.73 -11.09
CA ILE A 167 -4.89 9.13 -11.20
C ILE A 167 -4.73 7.88 -10.30
N LYS A 168 -5.54 7.76 -9.24
CA LYS A 168 -5.45 6.65 -8.28
C LYS A 168 -6.82 5.99 -8.08
N ILE A 169 -6.84 4.67 -8.21
CA ILE A 169 -8.03 3.86 -7.91
C ILE A 169 -8.25 3.83 -6.39
N SER A 170 -9.48 4.10 -5.97
CA SER A 170 -9.86 4.07 -4.56
C SER A 170 -9.99 2.63 -4.05
N ARG A 171 -9.17 2.24 -3.06
CA ARG A 171 -9.30 0.93 -2.38
C ARG A 171 -10.68 0.73 -1.75
N ARG A 172 -11.31 1.81 -1.27
CA ARG A 172 -12.67 1.75 -0.74
C ARG A 172 -13.67 1.37 -1.83
N ALA A 173 -13.61 2.04 -2.99
CA ALA A 173 -14.49 1.73 -4.11
C ALA A 173 -14.27 0.30 -4.64
N LEU A 174 -13.02 -0.17 -4.68
CA LEU A 174 -12.69 -1.56 -5.02
C LEU A 174 -13.32 -2.55 -4.04
N LYS A 175 -13.21 -2.31 -2.74
CA LYS A 175 -13.80 -3.17 -1.71
C LYS A 175 -15.32 -3.24 -1.85
N GLU A 176 -15.98 -2.10 -2.01
CA GLU A 176 -17.44 -2.03 -2.23
C GLU A 176 -17.86 -2.74 -3.52
N TRP A 177 -17.04 -2.63 -4.60
CA TRP A 177 -17.30 -3.32 -5.85
C TRP A 177 -17.14 -4.85 -5.71
N VAL A 178 -16.04 -5.32 -5.12
CA VAL A 178 -15.80 -6.77 -4.90
C VAL A 178 -16.91 -7.41 -4.09
N GLN A 179 -17.42 -6.73 -3.06
CA GLN A 179 -18.54 -7.23 -2.23
C GLN A 179 -19.84 -7.42 -3.01
N ARG A 180 -20.02 -6.74 -4.14
CA ARG A 180 -21.20 -6.92 -5.01
C ARG A 180 -21.02 -8.04 -6.04
N GLN A 181 -19.84 -8.67 -6.11
CA GLN A 181 -19.57 -9.82 -6.98
C GLN A 181 -19.77 -11.18 -6.30
N ASP A 182 -20.16 -11.17 -5.02
CA ASP A 182 -20.46 -12.37 -4.20
C ASP A 182 -21.90 -12.85 -4.39
#